data_06c31b1b352f26c820b5a00b7cbaa7a7
#
_entry.id   06c31b1b352f26c820b5a00b7cbaa7a7
#
_cell.length_a   1.000
_cell.length_b   1.000
_cell.length_c   1.000
_cell.angle_alpha   90.00
_cell.angle_beta   90.00
_cell.angle_gamma   90.00
#
_symmetry.space_group_name_H-M   'P 1'
#
loop_
_entity.id
_entity.type
_entity.pdbx_description
1 polymer ?
#
loop_
_entity_poly.entity_id
_entity_poly.type
_entity_poly.pdbx_seq_one_letter_code
_entity_poly.pdbx_strand_id
1 'polypeptide(L)'
;SETVHDQIGPTPVIALTATLDHPAAAVPAGTPLPPLWHWLYFLPLHRQSEIGPDGHARRGGFLPPVPLPRRMWAGSQFEFRAPVRVGDAVARTSTIDDVTTKEGRSGKLVFVKVRHELRCNGAADAAIVEFHDIVYREAKRPSDIEPPPQRAPALDMSEVSGSGSPGPATRPLGGQQPQ
;
A
#
# COMPACT_ATOMS: atom_id res chain seq x y z
N SER A 1 -18.23 -14.81 -2.60
CA SER A 1 -17.43 -14.22 -1.50
C SER A 1 -16.46 -15.26 -0.95
N GLU A 2 -15.39 -14.81 -0.36
CA GLU A 2 -14.43 -15.62 0.40
C GLU A 2 -14.11 -14.94 1.73
N THR A 3 -13.72 -15.72 2.75
CA THR A 3 -13.29 -15.20 4.03
C THR A 3 -11.94 -15.79 4.38
N VAL A 4 -10.99 -14.94 4.76
CA VAL A 4 -9.65 -15.30 5.20
C VAL A 4 -9.44 -14.79 6.61
N HIS A 5 -8.80 -15.59 7.46
CA HIS A 5 -8.51 -15.26 8.85
C HIS A 5 -7.02 -14.98 9.03
N ASP A 6 -6.69 -14.06 9.93
CA ASP A 6 -5.32 -13.74 10.31
C ASP A 6 -5.30 -13.24 11.76
N GLN A 7 -4.11 -13.00 12.29
CA GLN A 7 -3.90 -12.38 13.59
C GLN A 7 -2.96 -11.18 13.45
N ILE A 8 -3.32 -10.07 14.04
CA ILE A 8 -2.51 -8.85 14.01
C ILE A 8 -1.32 -8.99 14.95
N GLY A 9 -0.22 -9.55 14.45
CA GLY A 9 1.03 -9.67 15.19
C GLY A 9 1.85 -8.37 15.14
N PRO A 10 2.79 -8.16 16.09
CA PRO A 10 3.63 -6.95 16.14
C PRO A 10 4.73 -6.94 15.06
N THR A 11 5.19 -8.10 14.61
CA THR A 11 6.36 -8.21 13.71
C THR A 11 6.21 -7.42 12.41
N PRO A 12 5.10 -7.49 11.64
CA PRO A 12 4.94 -6.69 10.44
C PRO A 12 4.97 -5.18 10.71
N VAL A 13 4.40 -4.74 11.84
CA VAL A 13 4.42 -3.33 12.26
C VAL A 13 5.86 -2.87 12.51
N ILE A 14 6.62 -3.63 13.29
CA ILE A 14 8.03 -3.35 13.60
C ILE A 14 8.86 -3.31 12.31
N ALA A 15 8.67 -4.27 11.41
CA ALA A 15 9.39 -4.36 10.15
C ALA A 15 9.13 -3.15 9.24
N LEU A 16 7.88 -2.72 9.08
CA LEU A 16 7.57 -1.53 8.29
C LEU A 16 8.07 -0.25 8.95
N THR A 17 7.98 -0.13 10.27
CA THR A 17 8.56 0.99 11.04
C THR A 17 10.05 1.14 10.74
N ALA A 18 10.80 0.04 10.79
CA ALA A 18 12.23 0.03 10.46
C ALA A 18 12.50 0.35 8.98
N THR A 19 11.68 -0.15 8.05
CA THR A 19 11.79 0.14 6.61
C THR A 19 11.58 1.63 6.31
N LEU A 20 10.74 2.30 7.09
CA LEU A 20 10.47 3.74 6.98
C LEU A 20 11.46 4.61 7.76
N ASP A 21 12.54 4.02 8.28
CA ASP A 21 13.58 4.69 9.07
C ASP A 21 13.04 5.40 10.34
N HIS A 22 11.98 4.84 10.92
CA HIS A 22 11.47 5.31 12.21
C HIS A 22 12.15 4.55 13.36
N PRO A 23 12.32 5.17 14.55
CA PRO A 23 12.87 4.51 15.70
C PRO A 23 12.08 3.25 16.07
N ALA A 24 12.78 2.15 16.29
CA ALA A 24 12.14 0.93 16.76
C ALA A 24 11.55 1.17 18.15
N ALA A 25 10.23 1.12 18.25
CA ALA A 25 9.51 1.17 19.51
C ALA A 25 8.90 -0.19 19.82
N ALA A 26 8.74 -0.50 21.11
CA ALA A 26 7.95 -1.64 21.50
C ALA A 26 6.51 -1.45 21.00
N VAL A 27 5.95 -2.50 20.40
CA VAL A 27 4.57 -2.51 19.90
C VAL A 27 3.75 -3.49 20.75
N PRO A 28 3.25 -3.06 21.92
CA PRO A 28 2.48 -3.93 22.82
C PRO A 28 1.12 -4.30 22.22
N ALA A 29 0.53 -5.38 22.75
CA ALA A 29 -0.85 -5.71 22.45
C ALA A 29 -1.78 -4.52 22.75
N GLY A 30 -2.83 -4.35 21.93
CA GLY A 30 -3.74 -3.21 22.00
C GLY A 30 -3.28 -1.96 21.25
N THR A 31 -2.03 -1.89 20.78
CA THR A 31 -1.56 -0.77 19.94
C THR A 31 -2.40 -0.69 18.65
N PRO A 32 -3.04 0.45 18.33
CA PRO A 32 -3.80 0.58 17.10
C PRO A 32 -2.86 0.62 15.88
N LEU A 33 -3.25 -0.05 14.81
CA LEU A 33 -2.55 0.06 13.52
C LEU A 33 -2.76 1.44 12.93
N PRO A 34 -1.73 2.05 12.35
CA PRO A 34 -1.92 3.20 11.46
C PRO A 34 -2.82 2.85 10.27
N PRO A 35 -3.54 3.81 9.68
CA PRO A 35 -4.31 3.59 8.47
C PRO A 35 -3.48 2.91 7.38
N LEU A 36 -4.08 1.96 6.65
CA LEU A 36 -3.49 1.14 5.60
C LEU A 36 -2.51 0.05 6.08
N TRP A 37 -2.01 0.07 7.30
CA TRP A 37 -1.08 -0.96 7.79
C TRP A 37 -1.72 -2.34 7.95
N HIS A 38 -3.04 -2.46 7.90
CA HIS A 38 -3.75 -3.74 7.79
C HIS A 38 -3.37 -4.52 6.50
N TRP A 39 -2.81 -3.85 5.48
CA TRP A 39 -2.28 -4.49 4.27
C TRP A 39 -1.01 -5.33 4.51
N LEU A 40 -0.37 -5.21 5.66
CA LEU A 40 0.76 -6.05 6.07
C LEU A 40 0.32 -7.49 6.42
N TYR A 41 -0.97 -7.71 6.51
CA TYR A 41 -1.59 -8.98 6.91
C TYR A 41 -2.39 -9.58 5.76
N PHE A 42 -2.92 -10.80 5.98
CA PHE A 42 -3.65 -11.54 4.96
C PHE A 42 -2.81 -11.82 3.71
N LEU A 43 -1.53 -12.13 3.91
CA LEU A 43 -0.62 -12.44 2.81
C LEU A 43 -1.13 -13.64 2.01
N PRO A 44 -1.17 -13.56 0.66
CA PRO A 44 -1.57 -14.68 -0.16
C PRO A 44 -0.48 -15.75 -0.12
N LEU A 45 -0.83 -16.94 0.40
CA LEU A 45 0.07 -18.08 0.52
C LEU A 45 -0.20 -19.06 -0.61
N HIS A 46 0.63 -19.05 -1.64
CA HIS A 46 0.55 -19.93 -2.80
C HIS A 46 1.88 -20.67 -3.02
N ARG A 47 1.80 -21.91 -3.49
CA ARG A 47 2.99 -22.63 -3.93
C ARG A 47 3.57 -21.96 -5.17
N GLN A 48 4.87 -22.02 -5.37
CA GLN A 48 5.52 -21.49 -6.56
C GLN A 48 4.89 -22.03 -7.87
N SER A 49 4.47 -23.31 -7.89
CA SER A 49 3.78 -23.92 -9.01
C SER A 49 2.38 -23.38 -9.29
N GLU A 50 1.80 -22.63 -8.33
CA GLU A 50 0.47 -22.02 -8.42
C GLU A 50 0.54 -20.54 -8.83
N ILE A 51 1.75 -20.00 -8.97
CA ILE A 51 1.99 -18.61 -9.39
C ILE A 51 2.02 -18.54 -10.92
N GLY A 52 1.33 -17.54 -11.46
CA GLY A 52 1.35 -17.22 -12.89
C GLY A 52 2.58 -16.37 -13.28
N PRO A 53 2.79 -16.16 -14.58
CA PRO A 53 3.92 -15.37 -15.08
C PRO A 53 3.87 -13.90 -14.68
N ASP A 54 2.71 -13.43 -14.22
CA ASP A 54 2.49 -12.06 -13.70
C ASP A 54 2.79 -11.93 -12.19
N GLY A 55 3.30 -12.99 -11.56
CA GLY A 55 3.63 -13.05 -10.14
C GLY A 55 2.43 -13.20 -9.20
N HIS A 56 1.23 -13.42 -9.74
CA HIS A 56 0.02 -13.64 -8.94
C HIS A 56 -0.42 -15.11 -9.02
N ALA A 57 -1.29 -15.53 -8.09
CA ALA A 57 -1.94 -16.82 -8.19
C ALA A 57 -2.59 -17.03 -9.55
N ARG A 58 -2.52 -18.25 -10.07
CA ARG A 58 -3.18 -18.62 -11.33
C ARG A 58 -4.67 -18.29 -11.26
N ARG A 59 -5.22 -17.91 -12.41
CA ARG A 59 -6.64 -17.55 -12.53
C ARG A 59 -7.57 -18.71 -12.25
N GLY A 60 -8.79 -18.41 -11.82
CA GLY A 60 -9.82 -19.41 -11.53
C GLY A 60 -10.12 -19.59 -10.05
N GLY A 61 -9.53 -18.75 -9.16
CA GLY A 61 -9.90 -18.63 -7.75
C GLY A 61 -11.08 -17.67 -7.54
N PHE A 62 -10.97 -16.82 -6.52
CA PHE A 62 -12.03 -15.88 -6.14
C PHE A 62 -12.37 -14.85 -7.23
N LEU A 63 -11.36 -14.29 -7.90
CA LEU A 63 -11.59 -13.29 -8.96
C LEU A 63 -12.13 -13.95 -10.24
N PRO A 64 -12.99 -13.23 -11.01
CA PRO A 64 -13.59 -13.78 -12.23
C PRO A 64 -12.51 -14.12 -13.28
N PRO A 65 -12.74 -15.11 -14.13
CA PRO A 65 -11.79 -15.57 -15.14
C PRO A 65 -11.77 -14.61 -16.35
N VAL A 66 -11.32 -13.35 -16.13
CA VAL A 66 -11.22 -12.34 -17.19
C VAL A 66 -10.12 -12.74 -18.18
N PRO A 67 -10.42 -12.85 -19.50
CA PRO A 67 -9.46 -13.33 -20.51
C PRO A 67 -8.49 -12.22 -20.99
N LEU A 68 -8.21 -11.22 -20.17
CA LEU A 68 -7.26 -10.14 -20.44
C LEU A 68 -5.97 -10.35 -19.64
N PRO A 69 -4.79 -10.30 -20.29
CA PRO A 69 -3.54 -10.77 -19.66
C PRO A 69 -3.04 -9.87 -18.54
N ARG A 70 -3.29 -8.57 -18.58
CA ARG A 70 -2.74 -7.61 -17.61
C ARG A 70 -3.77 -7.29 -16.55
N ARG A 71 -3.41 -7.48 -15.27
CA ARG A 71 -4.18 -7.10 -14.11
C ARG A 71 -3.45 -5.98 -13.37
N MET A 72 -4.15 -4.92 -13.02
CA MET A 72 -3.59 -3.75 -12.37
C MET A 72 -4.52 -3.27 -11.27
N TRP A 73 -3.95 -2.74 -10.19
CA TRP A 73 -4.68 -1.94 -9.22
C TRP A 73 -5.06 -0.59 -9.86
N ALA A 74 -6.33 -0.23 -9.81
CA ALA A 74 -6.84 1.03 -10.35
C ALA A 74 -7.07 2.06 -9.24
N GLY A 75 -7.42 1.61 -8.05
CA GLY A 75 -7.62 2.45 -6.87
C GLY A 75 -8.29 1.69 -5.74
N SER A 76 -8.33 2.33 -4.57
CA SER A 76 -9.13 1.86 -3.44
C SER A 76 -9.75 3.03 -2.70
N GLN A 77 -10.92 2.79 -2.11
CA GLN A 77 -11.62 3.68 -1.20
C GLN A 77 -11.78 2.98 0.13
N PHE A 78 -11.54 3.70 1.24
CA PHE A 78 -11.56 3.13 2.58
C PHE A 78 -12.54 3.85 3.50
N GLU A 79 -13.20 3.07 4.35
CA GLU A 79 -13.93 3.53 5.52
C GLU A 79 -13.30 2.90 6.76
N PHE A 80 -12.61 3.70 7.56
CA PHE A 80 -12.06 3.28 8.86
C PHE A 80 -13.10 3.59 9.94
N ARG A 81 -13.83 2.56 10.39
CA ARG A 81 -14.94 2.68 11.35
C ARG A 81 -14.51 2.44 12.79
N ALA A 82 -13.51 1.55 12.97
CA ALA A 82 -12.95 1.24 14.27
C ALA A 82 -11.45 0.92 14.12
N PRO A 83 -10.64 1.13 15.17
CA PRO A 83 -9.23 0.77 15.13
C PRO A 83 -9.05 -0.75 15.14
N VAL A 84 -8.18 -1.24 14.26
CA VAL A 84 -7.62 -2.60 14.31
C VAL A 84 -6.37 -2.53 15.19
N ARG A 85 -6.20 -3.49 16.10
CA ARG A 85 -5.13 -3.44 17.12
C ARG A 85 -4.25 -4.67 17.08
N VAL A 86 -3.01 -4.48 17.48
CA VAL A 86 -2.08 -5.61 17.71
C VAL A 86 -2.66 -6.56 18.75
N GLY A 87 -2.71 -7.85 18.41
CA GLY A 87 -3.34 -8.90 19.19
C GLY A 87 -4.74 -9.29 18.73
N ASP A 88 -5.39 -8.48 17.87
CA ASP A 88 -6.72 -8.82 17.34
C ASP A 88 -6.67 -10.05 16.44
N ALA A 89 -7.64 -10.97 16.65
CA ALA A 89 -8.00 -11.97 15.66
C ALA A 89 -8.89 -11.31 14.61
N VAL A 90 -8.53 -11.41 13.33
CA VAL A 90 -9.20 -10.69 12.26
C VAL A 90 -9.71 -11.63 11.17
N ALA A 91 -10.88 -11.29 10.63
CA ALA A 91 -11.48 -11.95 9.48
C ALA A 91 -11.71 -10.93 8.38
N ARG A 92 -11.18 -11.17 7.18
CA ARG A 92 -11.45 -10.38 5.97
C ARG A 92 -12.41 -11.14 5.07
N THR A 93 -13.61 -10.63 4.90
CA THR A 93 -14.57 -11.14 3.92
C THR A 93 -14.50 -10.29 2.67
N SER A 94 -14.23 -10.93 1.54
CA SER A 94 -14.14 -10.30 0.23
C SER A 94 -15.35 -10.67 -0.62
N THR A 95 -16.00 -9.71 -1.24
CA THR A 95 -17.15 -9.89 -2.12
C THR A 95 -16.92 -9.13 -3.42
N ILE A 96 -17.20 -9.76 -4.56
CA ILE A 96 -17.20 -9.05 -5.84
C ILE A 96 -18.51 -8.29 -5.93
N ASP A 97 -18.44 -6.96 -5.90
CA ASP A 97 -19.60 -6.07 -5.93
C ASP A 97 -20.01 -5.72 -7.37
N ASP A 98 -19.03 -5.62 -8.29
CA ASP A 98 -19.31 -5.26 -9.68
C ASP A 98 -18.25 -5.82 -10.64
N VAL A 99 -18.70 -6.11 -11.88
CA VAL A 99 -17.83 -6.46 -13.00
C VAL A 99 -18.32 -5.71 -14.24
N THR A 100 -17.62 -4.67 -14.63
CA THR A 100 -17.99 -3.79 -15.75
C THR A 100 -16.98 -3.88 -16.88
N THR A 101 -17.45 -4.07 -18.12
CA THR A 101 -16.64 -4.01 -19.32
C THR A 101 -16.76 -2.63 -19.97
N LYS A 102 -15.63 -2.03 -20.35
CA LYS A 102 -15.57 -0.76 -21.09
C LYS A 102 -14.66 -0.91 -22.30
N GLU A 103 -14.96 -0.18 -23.35
CA GLU A 103 -14.10 -0.03 -24.52
C GLU A 103 -13.38 1.32 -24.44
N GLY A 104 -12.05 1.29 -24.39
CA GLY A 104 -11.20 2.48 -24.32
C GLY A 104 -10.36 2.64 -25.57
N ARG A 105 -9.64 3.75 -25.69
CA ARG A 105 -8.73 4.02 -26.82
C ARG A 105 -7.67 2.93 -27.03
N SER A 106 -7.27 2.26 -25.96
CA SER A 106 -6.26 1.19 -25.96
C SER A 106 -6.83 -0.23 -25.94
N GLY A 107 -8.11 -0.40 -26.34
CA GLY A 107 -8.79 -1.68 -26.40
C GLY A 107 -9.72 -1.96 -25.22
N LYS A 108 -10.07 -3.22 -25.05
CA LYS A 108 -11.03 -3.68 -24.05
C LYS A 108 -10.47 -3.58 -22.63
N LEU A 109 -11.29 -3.07 -21.72
CA LEU A 109 -11.03 -2.97 -20.29
C LEU A 109 -12.12 -3.71 -19.52
N VAL A 110 -11.74 -4.46 -18.49
CA VAL A 110 -12.70 -5.03 -17.55
C VAL A 110 -12.34 -4.53 -16.16
N PHE A 111 -13.28 -3.89 -15.50
CA PHE A 111 -13.17 -3.44 -14.12
C PHE A 111 -13.85 -4.46 -13.21
N VAL A 112 -13.18 -4.82 -12.15
CA VAL A 112 -13.74 -5.65 -11.08
C VAL A 112 -13.65 -4.86 -9.80
N LYS A 113 -14.79 -4.58 -9.16
CA LYS A 113 -14.87 -3.96 -7.84
C LYS A 113 -15.01 -5.04 -6.80
N VAL A 114 -14.07 -5.09 -5.87
CA VAL A 114 -14.11 -5.99 -4.73
C VAL A 114 -14.29 -5.19 -3.46
N ARG A 115 -15.29 -5.57 -2.66
CA ARG A 115 -15.48 -5.04 -1.32
C ARG A 115 -14.85 -6.00 -0.31
N HIS A 116 -13.96 -5.48 0.51
CA HIS A 116 -13.36 -6.17 1.64
C HIS A 116 -13.91 -5.61 2.95
N GLU A 117 -14.40 -6.47 3.80
CA GLU A 117 -14.87 -6.14 5.15
C GLU A 117 -13.97 -6.82 6.18
N LEU A 118 -13.26 -6.01 6.96
CA LEU A 118 -12.38 -6.49 8.03
C LEU A 118 -13.10 -6.41 9.37
N ARG A 119 -13.28 -7.56 10.03
CA ARG A 119 -13.89 -7.68 11.36
C ARG A 119 -12.87 -8.16 12.37
N CYS A 120 -12.89 -7.57 13.57
CA CYS A 120 -11.98 -7.91 14.66
C CYS A 120 -12.71 -8.70 15.73
N ASN A 121 -12.07 -9.74 16.27
CA ASN A 121 -12.51 -10.50 17.44
C ASN A 121 -13.95 -11.00 17.39
N GLY A 122 -14.44 -11.38 16.20
CA GLY A 122 -15.81 -11.86 16.01
C GLY A 122 -16.91 -10.79 16.05
N ALA A 123 -16.55 -9.50 16.01
CA ALA A 123 -17.52 -8.42 15.96
C ALA A 123 -18.44 -8.53 14.73
N ALA A 124 -19.72 -8.15 14.90
CA ALA A 124 -20.69 -8.12 13.81
C ALA A 124 -20.37 -7.03 12.77
N ASP A 125 -19.92 -5.87 13.26
CA ASP A 125 -19.60 -4.72 12.42
C ASP A 125 -18.17 -4.78 11.92
N ALA A 126 -17.95 -4.33 10.66
CA ALA A 126 -16.61 -4.22 10.09
C ALA A 126 -15.87 -3.02 10.69
N ALA A 127 -14.63 -3.25 11.14
CA ALA A 127 -13.73 -2.20 11.57
C ALA A 127 -13.19 -1.37 10.39
N ILE A 128 -12.97 -2.04 9.24
CA ILE A 128 -12.56 -1.39 7.99
C ILE A 128 -13.42 -1.95 6.86
N VAL A 129 -13.85 -1.06 5.96
CA VAL A 129 -14.41 -1.45 4.66
C VAL A 129 -13.53 -0.83 3.58
N GLU A 130 -13.06 -1.68 2.66
CA GLU A 130 -12.29 -1.27 1.50
C GLU A 130 -13.05 -1.63 0.23
N PHE A 131 -13.13 -0.70 -0.71
CA PHE A 131 -13.55 -0.95 -2.09
C PHE A 131 -12.31 -0.90 -2.97
N HIS A 132 -11.96 -2.04 -3.52
CA HIS A 132 -10.75 -2.25 -4.32
C HIS A 132 -11.15 -2.37 -5.80
N ASP A 133 -10.72 -1.41 -6.61
CA ASP A 133 -10.95 -1.40 -8.05
C ASP A 133 -9.76 -2.03 -8.80
N ILE A 134 -10.02 -3.15 -9.44
CA ILE A 134 -9.06 -3.89 -10.26
C ILE A 134 -9.41 -3.65 -11.72
N VAL A 135 -8.42 -3.34 -12.57
CA VAL A 135 -8.60 -3.23 -14.01
C VAL A 135 -7.81 -4.31 -14.74
N TYR A 136 -8.49 -4.99 -15.64
CA TYR A 136 -7.88 -5.91 -16.60
C TYR A 136 -7.83 -5.24 -17.96
N ARG A 137 -6.72 -5.43 -18.68
CA ARG A 137 -6.52 -4.87 -20.01
C ARG A 137 -5.70 -5.79 -20.90
N GLU A 138 -5.74 -5.51 -22.21
CA GLU A 138 -4.96 -6.20 -23.22
C GLU A 138 -3.45 -6.06 -23.00
N ALA A 139 -2.67 -6.95 -23.62
CA ALA A 139 -1.23 -6.82 -23.67
C ALA A 139 -0.82 -5.48 -24.31
N LYS A 140 0.30 -4.90 -23.89
CA LYS A 140 0.88 -3.76 -24.61
C LYS A 140 1.22 -4.19 -26.03
N ARG A 141 0.81 -3.41 -27.01
CA ARG A 141 1.32 -3.55 -28.39
C ARG A 141 2.74 -3.01 -28.44
N PRO A 142 3.60 -3.49 -29.35
CA PRO A 142 4.93 -2.92 -29.52
C PRO A 142 4.93 -1.40 -29.72
N SER A 143 3.89 -0.85 -30.35
CA SER A 143 3.66 0.58 -30.56
C SER A 143 3.32 1.36 -29.27
N ASP A 144 2.90 0.68 -28.21
CA ASP A 144 2.50 1.29 -26.93
C ASP A 144 3.66 1.30 -25.91
N ILE A 145 4.85 0.85 -26.33
CA ILE A 145 6.05 0.90 -25.50
C ILE A 145 6.59 2.32 -25.59
N GLU A 146 6.37 3.12 -24.55
CA GLU A 146 7.07 4.39 -24.43
C GLU A 146 8.58 4.16 -24.48
N PRO A 147 9.32 5.01 -25.22
CA PRO A 147 10.78 4.96 -25.16
C PRO A 147 11.20 5.12 -23.69
N PRO A 148 12.33 4.50 -23.29
CA PRO A 148 12.82 4.63 -21.91
C PRO A 148 12.92 6.12 -21.57
N PRO A 149 12.58 6.50 -20.32
CA PRO A 149 12.62 7.89 -19.91
C PRO A 149 14.01 8.45 -20.21
N GLN A 150 14.06 9.55 -20.95
CA GLN A 150 15.31 10.26 -21.16
C GLN A 150 15.89 10.60 -19.79
N ARG A 151 17.12 10.18 -19.57
CA ARG A 151 17.86 10.51 -18.35
C ARG A 151 17.80 12.01 -18.18
N ALA A 152 17.21 12.47 -17.07
CA ALA A 152 17.25 13.90 -16.74
C ALA A 152 18.70 14.39 -16.85
N PRO A 153 18.95 15.58 -17.44
CA PRO A 153 20.28 16.13 -17.48
C PRO A 153 20.81 16.16 -16.04
N ALA A 154 22.07 15.73 -15.87
CA ALA A 154 22.71 15.76 -14.56
C ALA A 154 22.58 17.20 -14.02
N LEU A 155 22.03 17.35 -12.82
CA LEU A 155 22.03 18.65 -12.12
C LEU A 155 23.49 19.06 -12.00
N ASP A 156 23.86 20.19 -12.61
CA ASP A 156 25.16 20.78 -12.46
C ASP A 156 25.27 21.33 -11.04
N MET A 157 25.94 20.58 -10.18
CA MET A 157 26.15 20.96 -8.77
C MET A 157 27.16 22.10 -8.60
N SER A 158 27.73 22.64 -9.69
CA SER A 158 28.71 23.73 -9.62
C SER A 158 28.09 25.07 -9.21
N GLU A 159 26.78 25.27 -9.42
CA GLU A 159 26.08 26.50 -9.01
C GLU A 159 25.63 26.54 -7.54
N VAL A 160 25.69 25.43 -6.80
CA VAL A 160 25.26 25.37 -5.39
C VAL A 160 26.38 25.86 -4.44
N SER A 161 27.60 26.08 -4.94
CA SER A 161 28.77 26.52 -4.15
C SER A 161 28.93 28.06 -4.06
N GLY A 162 27.90 28.82 -4.39
CA GLY A 162 27.94 30.29 -4.43
C GLY A 162 27.34 30.97 -3.21
N SER A 163 28.20 31.51 -2.36
CA SER A 163 27.95 32.61 -1.41
C SER A 163 27.08 32.34 -0.18
N GLY A 164 27.70 31.77 0.83
CA GLY A 164 27.34 32.02 2.22
C GLY A 164 28.49 32.71 2.93
N SER A 165 28.61 34.04 2.84
CA SER A 165 29.49 34.83 3.72
C SER A 165 29.08 34.64 5.17
N PRO A 166 30.01 34.38 6.10
CA PRO A 166 29.71 34.33 7.51
C PRO A 166 29.48 35.76 7.99
N GLY A 167 28.26 36.06 8.47
CA GLY A 167 27.95 37.28 9.17
C GLY A 167 28.73 37.41 10.48
N PRO A 168 28.95 38.66 10.98
CA PRO A 168 29.88 38.91 12.07
C PRO A 168 29.40 38.35 13.40
N ALA A 169 30.34 37.77 14.14
CA ALA A 169 30.16 37.21 15.48
C ALA A 169 29.61 38.27 16.47
N THR A 170 28.47 37.99 17.06
CA THR A 170 27.93 38.77 18.18
C THR A 170 28.70 38.42 19.46
N ARG A 171 29.24 39.45 20.07
CA ARG A 171 30.00 39.52 21.32
C ARG A 171 29.17 39.02 22.52
N PRO A 172 29.74 38.28 23.46
CA PRO A 172 29.00 37.87 24.64
C PRO A 172 28.91 39.04 25.63
N LEU A 173 27.69 39.31 26.12
CA LEU A 173 27.45 40.25 27.22
C LEU A 173 27.84 39.60 28.56
N GLY A 174 28.62 40.33 29.26
CA GLY A 174 29.24 39.97 30.51
C GLY A 174 28.28 39.63 31.65
N GLY A 175 28.74 38.77 32.53
CA GLY A 175 28.06 38.35 33.73
C GLY A 175 27.96 39.49 34.77
N GLN A 176 26.90 39.42 35.57
CA GLN A 176 26.83 39.99 36.93
C GLN A 176 26.30 38.91 37.84
N GLN A 177 27.10 38.58 38.86
CA GLN A 177 26.68 37.85 40.04
C GLN A 177 26.01 38.80 41.01
N PRO A 178 24.96 38.39 41.72
CA PRO A 178 24.58 39.02 42.98
C PRO A 178 25.14 38.25 44.20
N GLN A 179 25.39 39.01 45.21
CA GLN A 179 25.80 38.57 46.56
C GLN A 179 24.71 37.75 47.26
#